data_0fb06e2f87a99cd016a3f2aead41f24f
#
_entry.id   0fb06e2f87a99cd016a3f2aead41f24f
#
_cell.length_a   1.000
_cell.length_b   1.000
_cell.length_c   1.000
_cell.angle_alpha   90.00
_cell.angle_beta   90.00
_cell.angle_gamma   90.00
#
_symmetry.space_group_name_H-M   'P 1'
#
loop_
_entity.id
_entity.type
_entity.pdbx_description
1 polymer ?
#
loop_
_entity_poly.entity_id
_entity_poly.type
_entity_poly.pdbx_seq_one_letter_code
_entity_poly.pdbx_strand_id
1 'polypeptide(L)'
;LPVVVDSWNAFDALFAWDKRPVMQPVGSEQRLCASYLGAAVRSFFANGGRRALIVRCGDPWPYLEAAGNRAAQRATRLAPLLAAAASPLDPASWIGIGHLSGLPEVTLLCLPDLVDICATEPAMVDVAVEPPSSPEVFVECSSNAAAAVEQDVGLRDLAPPRVDGEGFIAWRNALGTARERLARVHREMLLVAALPLPMQNARHADTWAQADFHAYLGNAGVLVEPDSGNGGRAVASAFVQLAWPWLRTSHSADLPGALEAPEGLLAGLLAINALARGTFRSIAGTPLAAVSGSEPLLAWSGIATTPSDRLAQRVCVIAPSPVGWVLHSDVTASADEAWRAGGVSRLMGALLRAARRAGETALFEASGAALWQRIERTLGHLLTAFWREGALGGASPEEAFSVRCDRS
;
A
#
# COMPACT_ATOMS: atom_id res chain seq x y z
N LEU A 1 -16.70 -1.21 -12.87
CA LEU A 1 -16.48 0.21 -13.07
C LEU A 1 -15.89 0.83 -11.81
N PRO A 2 -15.03 1.84 -11.90
CA PRO A 2 -14.54 2.61 -10.76
C PRO A 2 -15.68 3.33 -10.04
N VAL A 3 -15.66 3.28 -8.71
CA VAL A 3 -16.64 3.95 -7.86
C VAL A 3 -15.93 5.03 -7.05
N VAL A 4 -16.42 6.26 -7.13
CA VAL A 4 -15.91 7.37 -6.35
C VAL A 4 -16.53 7.33 -4.96
N VAL A 5 -15.70 7.40 -3.94
CA VAL A 5 -16.12 7.55 -2.54
C VAL A 5 -15.37 8.74 -1.91
N ASP A 6 -16.06 9.51 -1.12
CA ASP A 6 -15.56 10.74 -0.47
C ASP A 6 -15.51 10.62 1.06
N SER A 7 -15.98 9.50 1.60
CA SER A 7 -15.99 9.22 3.02
C SER A 7 -16.00 7.72 3.30
N TRP A 8 -15.60 7.35 4.52
CA TRP A 8 -15.75 5.99 5.01
C TRP A 8 -17.20 5.51 4.96
N ASN A 9 -18.13 6.33 5.39
CA ASN A 9 -19.56 5.97 5.42
C ASN A 9 -20.11 5.68 4.01
N ALA A 10 -19.68 6.45 3.00
CA ALA A 10 -20.06 6.20 1.61
C ALA A 10 -19.50 4.85 1.11
N PHE A 11 -18.26 4.52 1.47
CA PHE A 11 -17.66 3.23 1.15
C PHE A 11 -18.42 2.08 1.82
N ASP A 12 -18.67 2.18 3.13
CA ASP A 12 -19.33 1.13 3.89
C ASP A 12 -20.77 0.87 3.41
N ALA A 13 -21.52 1.95 3.10
CA ALA A 13 -22.85 1.84 2.53
C ALA A 13 -22.89 1.11 1.17
N LEU A 14 -21.84 1.27 0.35
CA LEU A 14 -21.80 0.67 -1.00
C LEU A 14 -21.21 -0.74 -1.01
N PHE A 15 -20.20 -1.00 -0.18
CA PHE A 15 -19.41 -2.24 -0.25
C PHE A 15 -19.64 -3.20 0.92
N ALA A 16 -20.40 -2.78 1.94
CA ALA A 16 -20.70 -3.59 3.13
C ALA A 16 -19.42 -4.26 3.69
N TRP A 17 -18.51 -3.43 4.20
CA TRP A 17 -17.15 -3.79 4.58
C TRP A 17 -17.04 -5.01 5.49
N ASP A 18 -17.97 -5.18 6.41
CA ASP A 18 -18.02 -6.26 7.40
C ASP A 18 -18.45 -7.63 6.82
N LYS A 19 -18.84 -7.67 5.56
CA LYS A 19 -19.46 -8.86 4.92
C LYS A 19 -18.51 -9.74 4.14
N ARG A 20 -17.20 -9.60 4.30
CA ARG A 20 -16.26 -10.55 3.73
C ARG A 20 -16.43 -11.91 4.40
N PRO A 21 -16.69 -12.99 3.65
CA PRO A 21 -16.95 -14.30 4.23
C PRO A 21 -15.71 -14.89 4.90
N VAL A 22 -15.91 -15.47 6.07
CA VAL A 22 -14.94 -16.27 6.81
C VAL A 22 -15.52 -17.64 7.06
N MET A 23 -14.90 -18.69 6.59
CA MET A 23 -15.29 -20.05 6.95
C MET A 23 -14.66 -20.42 8.29
N GLN A 24 -15.47 -20.89 9.21
CA GLN A 24 -15.00 -21.48 10.46
C GLN A 24 -14.68 -22.95 10.25
N PRO A 25 -13.64 -23.50 10.89
CA PRO A 25 -13.30 -24.91 10.80
C PRO A 25 -14.29 -25.81 11.57
N VAL A 26 -15.12 -25.24 12.45
CA VAL A 26 -16.08 -25.99 13.29
C VAL A 26 -17.46 -25.31 13.19
N GLY A 27 -18.43 -26.05 12.60
CA GLY A 27 -19.83 -25.58 12.52
C GLY A 27 -20.24 -25.07 11.14
N SER A 28 -21.55 -24.94 10.94
CA SER A 28 -22.16 -24.53 9.67
C SER A 28 -22.32 -23.01 9.50
N GLU A 29 -21.87 -22.20 10.46
CA GLU A 29 -22.01 -20.76 10.41
C GLU A 29 -20.83 -20.13 9.70
N GLN A 30 -21.14 -19.36 8.66
CA GLN A 30 -20.16 -18.51 7.99
C GLN A 30 -19.98 -17.24 8.82
N ARG A 31 -18.76 -17.00 9.29
CA ARG A 31 -18.40 -15.70 9.84
C ARG A 31 -17.93 -14.76 8.74
N LEU A 32 -18.20 -13.49 8.97
CA LEU A 32 -17.81 -12.42 8.07
C LEU A 32 -16.65 -11.65 8.68
N CYS A 33 -15.66 -11.28 7.86
CA CYS A 33 -14.56 -10.41 8.28
C CYS A 33 -14.36 -9.28 7.28
N ALA A 34 -13.75 -8.20 7.75
CA ALA A 34 -13.36 -7.08 6.92
C ALA A 34 -12.35 -7.48 5.85
N SER A 35 -12.49 -6.94 4.64
CA SER A 35 -11.46 -7.04 3.62
C SER A 35 -10.30 -6.09 3.94
N TYR A 36 -9.08 -6.38 3.45
CA TYR A 36 -7.96 -5.45 3.60
C TYR A 36 -8.14 -4.18 2.76
N LEU A 37 -8.86 -4.25 1.64
CA LEU A 37 -9.31 -3.04 0.93
C LEU A 37 -10.15 -2.14 1.85
N GLY A 38 -11.13 -2.71 2.57
CA GLY A 38 -11.95 -1.94 3.50
C GLY A 38 -11.14 -1.31 4.62
N ALA A 39 -10.20 -2.05 5.21
CA ALA A 39 -9.29 -1.55 6.22
C ALA A 39 -8.44 -0.38 5.70
N ALA A 40 -7.84 -0.54 4.52
CA ALA A 40 -7.04 0.51 3.90
C ALA A 40 -7.85 1.76 3.58
N VAL A 41 -9.08 1.62 3.10
CA VAL A 41 -9.99 2.76 2.83
C VAL A 41 -10.36 3.46 4.15
N ARG A 42 -10.65 2.71 5.21
CA ARG A 42 -10.94 3.28 6.54
C ARG A 42 -9.76 4.07 7.08
N SER A 43 -8.56 3.48 7.04
CA SER A 43 -7.32 4.15 7.45
C SER A 43 -7.00 5.36 6.59
N PHE A 44 -7.23 5.30 5.27
CA PHE A 44 -7.05 6.44 4.37
C PHE A 44 -7.89 7.64 4.80
N PHE A 45 -9.19 7.45 5.00
CA PHE A 45 -10.07 8.56 5.43
C PHE A 45 -9.76 9.04 6.84
N ALA A 46 -9.45 8.12 7.77
CA ALA A 46 -9.08 8.46 9.14
C ALA A 46 -7.80 9.31 9.22
N ASN A 47 -6.89 9.15 8.27
CA ASN A 47 -5.63 9.91 8.20
C ASN A 47 -5.69 11.10 7.22
N GLY A 48 -6.90 11.56 6.87
CA GLY A 48 -7.12 12.81 6.15
C GLY A 48 -7.28 12.71 4.65
N GLY A 49 -7.40 11.49 4.11
CA GLY A 49 -7.84 11.27 2.74
C GLY A 49 -9.27 11.83 2.53
N ARG A 50 -9.55 12.33 1.33
CA ARG A 50 -10.84 12.97 1.04
C ARG A 50 -11.59 12.36 -0.14
N ARG A 51 -10.89 11.66 -1.02
CA ARG A 51 -11.49 11.05 -2.21
C ARG A 51 -10.71 9.83 -2.60
N ALA A 52 -11.40 8.72 -2.76
CA ALA A 52 -10.85 7.48 -3.29
C ALA A 52 -11.68 6.97 -4.46
N LEU A 53 -11.02 6.35 -5.43
CA LEU A 53 -11.66 5.62 -6.52
C LEU A 53 -11.45 4.13 -6.26
N ILE A 54 -12.54 3.42 -6.11
CA ILE A 54 -12.53 1.99 -5.78
C ILE A 54 -12.80 1.18 -7.03
N VAL A 55 -11.91 0.27 -7.37
CA VAL A 55 -12.07 -0.71 -8.45
C VAL A 55 -12.20 -2.10 -7.83
N ARG A 56 -13.40 -2.67 -7.90
CA ARG A 56 -13.63 -4.06 -7.48
C ARG A 56 -13.19 -5.00 -8.58
N CYS A 57 -12.19 -5.85 -8.30
CA CYS A 57 -11.58 -6.76 -9.27
C CYS A 57 -12.09 -8.21 -9.18
N GLY A 58 -12.96 -8.50 -8.23
CA GLY A 58 -13.51 -9.84 -8.03
C GLY A 58 -14.47 -9.89 -6.86
N ASP A 59 -14.98 -11.09 -6.59
CA ASP A 59 -15.83 -11.34 -5.44
C ASP A 59 -15.00 -11.59 -4.17
N PRO A 60 -15.53 -11.25 -2.99
CA PRO A 60 -14.90 -11.63 -1.74
C PRO A 60 -14.86 -13.16 -1.65
N TRP A 61 -13.83 -13.67 -1.01
CA TRP A 61 -13.68 -15.10 -0.75
C TRP A 61 -13.56 -15.35 0.75
N PRO A 62 -13.79 -16.58 1.20
CA PRO A 62 -13.60 -16.92 2.60
C PRO A 62 -12.15 -16.65 3.04
N TYR A 63 -11.99 -16.07 4.21
CA TYR A 63 -10.66 -15.87 4.79
C TYR A 63 -9.96 -17.20 5.10
N LEU A 64 -10.75 -18.15 5.63
CA LEU A 64 -10.33 -19.53 5.83
C LEU A 64 -10.95 -20.40 4.73
N GLU A 65 -10.14 -21.02 3.92
CA GLU A 65 -10.54 -22.02 2.93
C GLU A 65 -9.96 -23.39 3.31
N ALA A 66 -10.43 -24.44 2.65
CA ALA A 66 -9.83 -25.75 2.77
C ALA A 66 -8.34 -25.69 2.41
N ALA A 67 -7.51 -26.45 3.14
CA ALA A 67 -6.08 -26.47 2.98
C ALA A 67 -5.66 -26.72 1.50
N GLY A 68 -4.67 -25.98 1.03
CA GLY A 68 -4.15 -26.08 -0.33
C GLY A 68 -4.91 -25.28 -1.40
N ASN A 69 -6.01 -24.61 -1.05
CA ASN A 69 -6.85 -23.94 -2.04
C ASN A 69 -6.37 -22.52 -2.39
N ARG A 70 -5.77 -21.81 -1.45
CA ARG A 70 -5.29 -20.42 -1.66
C ARG A 70 -4.20 -20.36 -2.72
N ALA A 71 -3.18 -21.20 -2.62
CA ALA A 71 -2.08 -21.23 -3.59
C ALA A 71 -2.58 -21.56 -5.01
N ALA A 72 -3.50 -22.53 -5.14
CA ALA A 72 -4.10 -22.90 -6.42
C ALA A 72 -4.92 -21.76 -7.06
N GLN A 73 -5.61 -20.96 -6.26
CA GLN A 73 -6.45 -19.86 -6.73
C GLN A 73 -5.69 -18.53 -6.93
N ARG A 74 -4.47 -18.43 -6.42
CA ARG A 74 -3.67 -17.19 -6.43
C ARG A 74 -3.57 -16.56 -7.83
N ALA A 75 -3.20 -17.35 -8.83
CA ALA A 75 -3.06 -16.87 -10.20
C ALA A 75 -4.40 -16.34 -10.77
N THR A 76 -5.49 -17.07 -10.52
CA THR A 76 -6.84 -16.68 -10.96
C THR A 76 -7.30 -15.37 -10.33
N ARG A 77 -6.92 -15.10 -9.09
CA ARG A 77 -7.27 -13.87 -8.37
C ARG A 77 -6.38 -12.68 -8.71
N LEU A 78 -5.11 -12.93 -8.99
CA LEU A 78 -4.19 -11.87 -9.45
C LEU A 78 -4.51 -11.39 -10.87
N ALA A 79 -4.99 -12.29 -11.73
CA ALA A 79 -5.25 -11.98 -13.14
C ALA A 79 -6.18 -10.76 -13.32
N PRO A 80 -7.39 -10.69 -12.73
CA PRO A 80 -8.27 -9.54 -12.90
C PRO A 80 -7.75 -8.27 -12.23
N LEU A 81 -6.96 -8.39 -11.15
CA LEU A 81 -6.34 -7.23 -10.48
C LEU A 81 -5.32 -6.54 -11.38
N LEU A 82 -4.46 -7.33 -12.02
CA LEU A 82 -3.32 -6.86 -12.82
C LEU A 82 -3.66 -6.74 -14.31
N ALA A 83 -4.88 -7.04 -14.72
CA ALA A 83 -5.28 -7.01 -16.11
C ALA A 83 -5.01 -5.63 -16.73
N ALA A 84 -4.35 -5.66 -17.87
CA ALA A 84 -4.21 -4.49 -18.71
C ALA A 84 -5.48 -4.31 -19.55
N ALA A 85 -5.84 -3.07 -19.88
CA ALA A 85 -6.82 -2.83 -20.91
C ALA A 85 -6.37 -3.47 -22.23
N ALA A 86 -7.25 -4.19 -22.91
CA ALA A 86 -6.95 -4.70 -24.25
C ALA A 86 -6.73 -3.54 -25.23
N SER A 87 -7.47 -2.45 -25.05
CA SER A 87 -7.27 -1.18 -25.75
C SER A 87 -7.39 -0.03 -24.73
N PRO A 88 -6.39 0.87 -24.62
CA PRO A 88 -6.51 2.08 -23.81
C PRO A 88 -7.64 3.01 -24.24
N LEU A 89 -8.08 2.92 -25.48
CA LEU A 89 -9.12 3.76 -26.08
C LEU A 89 -10.54 3.15 -25.95
N ASP A 90 -10.64 1.90 -25.53
CA ASP A 90 -11.93 1.22 -25.35
C ASP A 90 -12.24 1.00 -23.86
N PRO A 91 -13.11 1.82 -23.25
CA PRO A 91 -13.50 1.68 -21.85
C PRO A 91 -14.12 0.33 -21.50
N ALA A 92 -14.76 -0.35 -22.46
CA ALA A 92 -15.37 -1.65 -22.24
C ALA A 92 -14.33 -2.77 -22.03
N SER A 93 -13.09 -2.55 -22.47
CA SER A 93 -11.96 -3.48 -22.29
C SER A 93 -11.21 -3.30 -20.97
N TRP A 94 -11.53 -2.29 -20.17
CA TRP A 94 -10.77 -1.98 -18.97
C TRP A 94 -11.15 -2.89 -17.80
N ILE A 95 -10.16 -3.55 -17.23
CA ILE A 95 -10.27 -4.43 -16.06
C ILE A 95 -9.12 -4.11 -15.10
N GLY A 96 -9.35 -4.22 -13.80
CA GLY A 96 -8.31 -4.04 -12.77
C GLY A 96 -7.56 -2.71 -12.93
N ILE A 97 -6.23 -2.77 -12.94
CA ILE A 97 -5.39 -1.58 -13.16
C ILE A 97 -5.55 -0.97 -14.55
N GLY A 98 -6.21 -1.66 -15.50
CA GLY A 98 -6.55 -1.11 -16.82
C GLY A 98 -7.46 0.11 -16.77
N HIS A 99 -8.31 0.22 -15.74
CA HIS A 99 -9.16 1.39 -15.51
C HIS A 99 -8.40 2.70 -15.32
N LEU A 100 -7.10 2.65 -14.96
CA LEU A 100 -6.28 3.85 -14.83
C LEU A 100 -6.19 4.66 -16.14
N SER A 101 -6.38 4.01 -17.30
CA SER A 101 -6.43 4.71 -18.59
C SER A 101 -7.52 5.78 -18.68
N GLY A 102 -8.61 5.64 -17.92
CA GLY A 102 -9.70 6.62 -17.85
C GLY A 102 -9.70 7.49 -16.60
N LEU A 103 -8.66 7.45 -15.78
CA LEU A 103 -8.60 8.12 -14.47
C LEU A 103 -7.39 9.05 -14.34
N PRO A 104 -7.28 10.11 -15.16
CA PRO A 104 -6.11 11.00 -15.20
C PRO A 104 -5.93 11.82 -13.90
N GLU A 105 -6.96 11.90 -13.06
CA GLU A 105 -6.91 12.58 -11.77
C GLU A 105 -6.25 11.76 -10.66
N VAL A 106 -6.09 10.45 -10.84
CA VAL A 106 -5.49 9.56 -9.82
C VAL A 106 -4.01 9.89 -9.65
N THR A 107 -3.61 10.01 -8.40
CA THR A 107 -2.21 10.33 -8.02
C THR A 107 -1.52 9.19 -7.30
N LEU A 108 -2.29 8.38 -6.58
CA LEU A 108 -1.81 7.25 -5.80
C LEU A 108 -2.54 5.98 -6.24
N LEU A 109 -1.81 4.89 -6.38
CA LEU A 109 -2.36 3.55 -6.58
C LEU A 109 -2.01 2.70 -5.36
N CYS A 110 -3.01 2.05 -4.76
CA CYS A 110 -2.85 1.05 -3.72
C CYS A 110 -3.48 -0.27 -4.16
N LEU A 111 -2.92 -1.38 -3.70
CA LEU A 111 -3.41 -2.74 -3.96
C LEU A 111 -3.60 -3.50 -2.63
N PRO A 112 -4.51 -3.06 -1.75
CA PRO A 112 -4.57 -3.50 -0.36
C PRO A 112 -4.79 -5.00 -0.16
N ASP A 113 -5.53 -5.64 -1.04
CA ASP A 113 -5.78 -7.08 -0.96
C ASP A 113 -4.64 -7.93 -1.54
N LEU A 114 -3.60 -7.30 -2.13
CA LEU A 114 -2.52 -8.02 -2.81
C LEU A 114 -1.77 -8.98 -1.87
N VAL A 115 -1.50 -8.55 -0.63
CA VAL A 115 -0.82 -9.41 0.35
C VAL A 115 -1.71 -10.59 0.74
N ASP A 116 -3.00 -10.36 0.97
CA ASP A 116 -3.95 -11.42 1.30
C ASP A 116 -4.14 -12.42 0.15
N ILE A 117 -4.17 -11.95 -1.10
CA ILE A 117 -4.23 -12.82 -2.28
C ILE A 117 -2.97 -13.69 -2.38
N CYS A 118 -1.81 -13.17 -2.00
CA CYS A 118 -0.54 -13.88 -2.06
C CYS A 118 -0.25 -14.71 -0.79
N ALA A 119 -1.06 -14.57 0.27
CA ALA A 119 -0.86 -15.27 1.53
C ALA A 119 -0.99 -16.80 1.35
N THR A 120 -0.31 -17.52 2.24
CA THR A 120 -0.51 -18.95 2.46
C THR A 120 -1.76 -19.19 3.32
N GLU A 121 -2.19 -20.44 3.43
CA GLU A 121 -3.28 -20.81 4.32
C GLU A 121 -2.98 -20.29 5.73
N PRO A 122 -3.95 -19.60 6.37
CA PRO A 122 -3.77 -19.14 7.72
C PRO A 122 -3.65 -20.36 8.65
N ALA A 123 -2.52 -20.47 9.34
CA ALA A 123 -2.41 -21.43 10.42
C ALA A 123 -3.35 -20.99 11.53
N MET A 124 -4.18 -21.91 12.02
CA MET A 124 -4.89 -21.70 13.28
C MET A 124 -3.83 -21.51 14.35
N VAL A 125 -3.87 -20.39 15.04
CA VAL A 125 -3.05 -20.23 16.24
C VAL A 125 -3.68 -21.14 17.28
N ASP A 126 -2.99 -22.22 17.66
CA ASP A 126 -3.31 -22.96 18.87
C ASP A 126 -3.08 -22.01 20.03
N VAL A 127 -4.10 -21.28 20.38
CA VAL A 127 -4.13 -20.56 21.65
C VAL A 127 -4.32 -21.67 22.70
N ALA A 128 -3.22 -22.11 23.29
CA ALA A 128 -3.29 -22.88 24.51
C ALA A 128 -3.95 -21.96 25.56
N VAL A 129 -5.27 -22.02 25.65
CA VAL A 129 -6.00 -21.39 26.71
C VAL A 129 -5.68 -22.23 27.93
N GLU A 130 -4.73 -21.77 28.77
CA GLU A 130 -4.64 -22.27 30.12
C GLU A 130 -6.02 -22.03 30.72
N PRO A 131 -6.73 -23.10 31.13
CA PRO A 131 -8.00 -22.90 31.78
C PRO A 131 -7.75 -22.01 33.01
N PRO A 132 -8.59 -20.99 33.26
CA PRO A 132 -8.42 -20.16 34.43
C PRO A 132 -8.31 -21.10 35.62
N SER A 133 -7.31 -20.90 36.47
CA SER A 133 -7.13 -21.65 37.71
C SER A 133 -8.31 -21.30 38.64
N SER A 134 -9.45 -21.86 38.33
CA SER A 134 -10.60 -21.80 39.22
C SER A 134 -10.29 -22.69 40.44
N PRO A 135 -10.51 -22.23 41.67
CA PRO A 135 -10.40 -23.11 42.83
C PRO A 135 -11.29 -24.32 42.59
N GLU A 136 -10.77 -25.49 42.91
CA GLU A 136 -11.51 -26.75 42.80
C GLU A 136 -12.84 -26.61 43.55
N VAL A 137 -13.94 -26.51 42.84
CA VAL A 137 -15.29 -26.54 43.38
C VAL A 137 -15.80 -27.93 43.14
N PHE A 138 -16.09 -28.66 44.22
CA PHE A 138 -16.78 -29.95 44.14
C PHE A 138 -18.16 -29.72 43.51
N VAL A 139 -18.33 -30.17 42.27
CA VAL A 139 -19.63 -30.20 41.61
C VAL A 139 -20.13 -31.64 41.67
N GLU A 140 -21.29 -31.83 42.27
CA GLU A 140 -21.98 -33.13 42.21
C GLU A 140 -22.12 -33.57 40.75
N CYS A 141 -21.82 -34.84 40.46
CA CYS A 141 -21.98 -35.42 39.12
C CYS A 141 -23.46 -35.43 38.74
N SER A 142 -23.99 -34.31 38.33
CA SER A 142 -25.22 -34.26 37.56
C SER A 142 -24.87 -34.60 36.10
N SER A 143 -25.58 -35.57 35.56
CA SER A 143 -25.41 -36.14 34.24
C SER A 143 -25.71 -35.18 33.03
N ASN A 144 -25.53 -33.92 33.22
CA ASN A 144 -25.49 -32.93 32.12
C ASN A 144 -24.03 -32.79 31.71
N ALA A 145 -23.65 -33.49 30.63
CA ALA A 145 -22.47 -33.13 29.92
C ALA A 145 -22.50 -31.61 29.71
N ALA A 146 -21.59 -30.91 30.39
CA ALA A 146 -21.41 -29.50 30.16
C ALA A 146 -21.23 -29.37 28.65
N ALA A 147 -22.19 -28.73 28.00
CA ALA A 147 -22.02 -28.36 26.60
C ALA A 147 -20.67 -27.63 26.52
N ALA A 148 -19.75 -28.17 25.77
CA ALA A 148 -18.49 -27.51 25.52
C ALA A 148 -18.88 -26.08 25.10
N VAL A 149 -18.51 -25.10 25.92
CA VAL A 149 -18.71 -23.70 25.55
C VAL A 149 -17.90 -23.56 24.27
N GLU A 150 -18.60 -23.56 23.14
CA GLU A 150 -17.95 -23.22 21.87
C GLU A 150 -17.30 -21.86 22.07
N GLN A 151 -15.98 -21.86 22.23
CA GLN A 151 -15.26 -20.62 22.36
C GLN A 151 -15.45 -19.89 21.01
N ASP A 152 -16.13 -18.79 21.07
CA ASP A 152 -16.40 -17.93 19.94
C ASP A 152 -15.07 -17.30 19.49
N VAL A 153 -14.36 -17.97 18.57
CA VAL A 153 -13.07 -17.52 18.04
C VAL A 153 -13.30 -16.18 17.35
N GLY A 154 -12.81 -15.12 17.96
CA GLY A 154 -12.88 -13.79 17.40
C GLY A 154 -11.99 -13.64 16.18
N LEU A 155 -12.29 -12.69 15.28
CA LEU A 155 -11.43 -12.42 14.10
C LEU A 155 -9.99 -12.08 14.50
N ARG A 156 -9.81 -11.42 15.64
CA ARG A 156 -8.49 -11.10 16.21
C ARG A 156 -7.63 -12.32 16.55
N ASP A 157 -8.28 -13.47 16.78
CA ASP A 157 -7.60 -14.72 17.13
C ASP A 157 -7.16 -15.50 15.90
N LEU A 158 -7.56 -15.06 14.72
CA LEU A 158 -7.07 -15.57 13.44
C LEU A 158 -5.73 -14.92 13.11
N ALA A 159 -4.81 -15.71 12.53
CA ALA A 159 -3.53 -15.18 12.07
C ALA A 159 -3.74 -14.17 10.92
N PRO A 160 -2.99 -13.06 10.89
CA PRO A 160 -3.01 -12.14 9.75
C PRO A 160 -2.44 -12.82 8.50
N PRO A 161 -2.70 -12.29 7.29
CA PRO A 161 -2.17 -12.87 6.07
C PRO A 161 -0.64 -12.82 6.06
N ARG A 162 -0.04 -14.00 5.96
CA ARG A 162 1.40 -14.20 5.91
C ARG A 162 1.78 -14.92 4.64
N VAL A 163 2.97 -14.66 4.12
CA VAL A 163 3.45 -15.26 2.90
C VAL A 163 4.64 -16.17 3.18
N ASP A 164 4.68 -17.31 2.49
CA ASP A 164 5.87 -18.13 2.32
C ASP A 164 6.74 -17.63 1.16
N GLY A 165 7.77 -18.36 0.78
CA GLY A 165 8.65 -18.00 -0.33
C GLY A 165 7.92 -17.88 -1.67
N GLU A 166 6.95 -18.74 -1.95
CA GLU A 166 6.17 -18.68 -3.19
C GLU A 166 5.19 -17.48 -3.20
N GLY A 167 4.51 -17.27 -2.08
CA GLY A 167 3.64 -16.12 -1.90
C GLY A 167 4.39 -14.79 -2.02
N PHE A 168 5.61 -14.72 -1.47
CA PHE A 168 6.47 -13.55 -1.61
C PHE A 168 6.88 -13.29 -3.07
N ILE A 169 7.25 -14.34 -3.80
CA ILE A 169 7.57 -14.25 -5.24
C ILE A 169 6.34 -13.78 -6.03
N ALA A 170 5.16 -14.31 -5.73
CA ALA A 170 3.92 -13.91 -6.39
C ALA A 170 3.59 -12.44 -6.11
N TRP A 171 3.69 -11.98 -4.86
CA TRP A 171 3.51 -10.58 -4.47
C TRP A 171 4.50 -9.66 -5.19
N ARG A 172 5.79 -10.00 -5.18
CA ARG A 172 6.83 -9.22 -5.87
C ARG A 172 6.55 -9.10 -7.37
N ASN A 173 6.22 -10.21 -8.02
CA ASN A 173 5.93 -10.22 -9.47
C ASN A 173 4.68 -9.39 -9.80
N ALA A 174 3.65 -9.48 -8.97
CA ALA A 174 2.43 -8.69 -9.12
C ALA A 174 2.71 -7.18 -8.99
N LEU A 175 3.46 -6.81 -7.97
CA LEU A 175 3.85 -5.42 -7.74
C LEU A 175 4.77 -4.89 -8.86
N GLY A 176 5.70 -5.73 -9.33
CA GLY A 176 6.56 -5.43 -10.49
C GLY A 176 5.76 -5.18 -11.77
N THR A 177 4.72 -5.98 -12.02
CA THR A 177 3.79 -5.79 -13.15
C THR A 177 3.04 -4.46 -13.05
N ALA A 178 2.50 -4.14 -11.88
CA ALA A 178 1.82 -2.86 -11.65
C ALA A 178 2.79 -1.68 -11.86
N ARG A 179 4.00 -1.73 -11.27
CA ARG A 179 5.05 -0.71 -11.45
C ARG A 179 5.42 -0.54 -12.92
N GLU A 180 5.64 -1.64 -13.67
CA GLU A 180 6.00 -1.58 -15.08
C GLU A 180 4.92 -0.89 -15.91
N ARG A 181 3.64 -1.18 -15.65
CA ARG A 181 2.54 -0.51 -16.31
C ARG A 181 2.51 0.98 -16.01
N LEU A 182 2.65 1.37 -14.74
CA LEU A 182 2.73 2.78 -14.38
C LEU A 182 3.89 3.48 -15.08
N ALA A 183 5.07 2.87 -15.11
CA ALA A 183 6.25 3.44 -15.78
C ALA A 183 6.06 3.64 -17.28
N ARG A 184 5.21 2.84 -17.94
CA ARG A 184 4.94 2.97 -19.38
C ARG A 184 3.88 4.03 -19.70
N VAL A 185 2.80 4.09 -18.90
CA VAL A 185 1.57 4.81 -19.30
C VAL A 185 1.18 5.90 -18.30
N HIS A 186 1.55 5.76 -17.05
CA HIS A 186 1.08 6.61 -15.93
C HIS A 186 2.24 7.03 -15.03
N ARG A 187 3.30 7.59 -15.62
CA ARG A 187 4.49 8.04 -14.88
C ARG A 187 4.21 9.07 -13.80
N GLU A 188 3.07 9.74 -13.88
CA GLU A 188 2.61 10.73 -12.92
C GLU A 188 2.02 10.14 -11.65
N MET A 189 1.79 8.82 -11.59
CA MET A 189 1.20 8.13 -10.44
C MET A 189 2.27 7.49 -9.55
N LEU A 190 2.01 7.50 -8.25
CA LEU A 190 2.82 6.84 -7.24
C LEU A 190 2.13 5.55 -6.80
N LEU A 191 2.86 4.44 -6.82
CA LEU A 191 2.42 3.16 -6.27
C LEU A 191 2.81 3.08 -4.79
N VAL A 192 1.82 2.93 -3.93
CA VAL A 192 2.00 2.73 -2.48
C VAL A 192 1.62 1.30 -2.13
N ALA A 193 2.52 0.56 -1.50
CA ALA A 193 2.28 -0.84 -1.16
C ALA A 193 2.90 -1.23 0.18
N ALA A 194 2.20 -2.10 0.91
CA ALA A 194 2.75 -2.71 2.11
C ALA A 194 3.67 -3.89 1.75
N LEU A 195 4.75 -4.03 2.52
CA LEU A 195 5.53 -5.26 2.52
C LEU A 195 4.74 -6.37 3.22
N PRO A 196 4.76 -7.62 2.71
CA PRO A 196 4.02 -8.71 3.31
C PRO A 196 4.65 -9.22 4.62
N LEU A 197 3.81 -9.76 5.51
CA LEU A 197 4.29 -10.44 6.71
C LEU A 197 4.84 -11.84 6.36
N PRO A 198 5.97 -12.25 6.95
CA PRO A 198 6.51 -13.59 6.80
C PRO A 198 5.72 -14.62 7.62
N MET A 199 5.85 -15.90 7.26
CA MET A 199 5.36 -16.99 8.08
C MET A 199 6.06 -17.01 9.45
N GLN A 200 5.32 -17.23 10.55
CA GLN A 200 5.89 -17.19 11.90
C GLN A 200 6.78 -18.39 12.15
N ASN A 201 6.69 -19.50 11.80
CA ASN A 201 7.47 -20.70 12.16
C ASN A 201 8.38 -21.21 11.04
N ALA A 202 8.53 -20.46 9.95
CA ALA A 202 9.49 -20.84 8.94
C ALA A 202 10.91 -20.55 9.44
N ARG A 203 11.86 -21.45 9.21
CA ARG A 203 13.29 -21.19 9.49
C ARG A 203 13.81 -19.91 8.84
N HIS A 204 13.08 -19.38 7.87
CA HIS A 204 13.31 -18.11 7.22
C HIS A 204 12.62 -16.92 7.91
N ALA A 205 11.64 -17.13 8.80
CA ALA A 205 11.02 -16.04 9.56
C ALA A 205 12.01 -15.39 10.51
N ASP A 206 12.90 -16.18 11.09
CA ASP A 206 13.99 -15.67 11.92
C ASP A 206 14.92 -14.73 11.12
N THR A 207 15.10 -14.98 9.85
CA THR A 207 15.89 -14.12 8.95
C THR A 207 15.19 -12.81 8.62
N TRP A 208 13.86 -12.77 8.55
CA TRP A 208 13.14 -11.54 8.27
C TRP A 208 13.03 -10.63 9.49
N ALA A 209 12.91 -11.20 10.67
CA ALA A 209 12.70 -10.45 11.91
C ALA A 209 14.01 -10.04 12.60
N GLN A 210 15.09 -10.80 12.42
CA GLN A 210 16.33 -10.66 13.19
C GLN A 210 17.55 -10.28 12.36
N ALA A 211 17.62 -10.72 11.10
CA ALA A 211 18.68 -10.34 10.19
C ALA A 211 18.32 -9.06 9.43
N ASP A 212 19.24 -8.63 8.63
CA ASP A 212 19.13 -7.47 7.77
C ASP A 212 17.98 -7.60 6.75
N PHE A 213 16.78 -7.17 7.13
CA PHE A 213 15.60 -7.20 6.25
C PHE A 213 15.83 -6.38 4.98
N HIS A 214 16.62 -5.32 5.06
CA HIS A 214 17.05 -4.57 3.88
C HIS A 214 17.85 -5.45 2.91
N ALA A 215 18.83 -6.21 3.42
CA ALA A 215 19.60 -7.15 2.60
C ALA A 215 18.73 -8.26 2.02
N TYR A 216 17.78 -8.76 2.81
CA TYR A 216 16.80 -9.74 2.32
C TYR A 216 16.00 -9.18 1.14
N LEU A 217 15.45 -7.97 1.24
CA LEU A 217 14.69 -7.35 0.17
C LEU A 217 15.55 -7.09 -1.09
N GLY A 218 16.83 -6.78 -0.91
CA GLY A 218 17.80 -6.67 -1.99
C GLY A 218 17.98 -8.02 -2.70
N ASN A 219 18.30 -9.08 -1.95
CA ASN A 219 18.51 -10.43 -2.48
C ASN A 219 17.24 -11.00 -3.12
N ALA A 220 16.08 -10.70 -2.58
CA ALA A 220 14.79 -11.09 -3.14
C ALA A 220 14.39 -10.29 -4.39
N GLY A 221 15.19 -9.30 -4.81
CA GLY A 221 14.95 -8.49 -6.01
C GLY A 221 13.91 -7.40 -5.84
N VAL A 222 13.46 -7.10 -4.62
CA VAL A 222 12.48 -6.03 -4.35
C VAL A 222 13.12 -4.65 -4.47
N LEU A 223 14.32 -4.48 -3.90
CA LEU A 223 15.06 -3.21 -3.91
C LEU A 223 16.07 -3.11 -5.07
N VAL A 224 15.97 -3.97 -6.06
CA VAL A 224 16.81 -3.95 -7.27
C VAL A 224 16.12 -3.14 -8.36
N GLU A 225 16.89 -2.28 -9.02
CA GLU A 225 16.38 -1.49 -10.15
C GLU A 225 16.17 -2.36 -11.41
N PRO A 226 15.24 -1.99 -12.30
CA PRO A 226 14.86 -2.79 -13.46
C PRO A 226 15.99 -3.09 -14.43
N ASP A 227 16.95 -2.19 -14.56
CA ASP A 227 18.02 -2.24 -15.58
C ASP A 227 19.17 -3.20 -15.22
N SER A 228 19.13 -3.80 -14.04
CA SER A 228 20.19 -4.72 -13.59
C SER A 228 20.06 -6.15 -14.12
N GLY A 229 19.42 -6.35 -15.25
CA GLY A 229 19.30 -7.67 -15.91
C GLY A 229 18.19 -8.58 -15.38
N ASN A 230 17.47 -8.16 -14.34
CA ASN A 230 16.37 -8.92 -13.72
C ASN A 230 14.99 -8.70 -14.39
N GLY A 231 14.97 -8.18 -15.60
CA GLY A 231 13.81 -7.93 -16.46
C GLY A 231 12.42 -8.00 -15.83
N GLY A 232 11.71 -6.89 -15.72
CA GLY A 232 10.28 -6.83 -15.35
C GLY A 232 9.88 -7.21 -13.93
N ARG A 233 10.74 -7.87 -13.17
CA ARG A 233 10.43 -8.39 -11.82
C ARG A 233 10.88 -7.47 -10.67
N ALA A 234 11.71 -6.49 -10.97
CA ALA A 234 12.18 -5.53 -9.99
C ALA A 234 11.05 -4.57 -9.59
N VAL A 235 10.97 -4.25 -8.30
CA VAL A 235 9.95 -3.35 -7.75
C VAL A 235 10.51 -1.95 -7.55
N ALA A 236 11.81 -1.82 -7.31
CA ALA A 236 12.46 -0.55 -7.03
C ALA A 236 12.20 0.49 -8.12
N SER A 237 11.78 1.66 -7.71
CA SER A 237 11.49 2.79 -8.60
C SER A 237 11.31 4.07 -7.79
N ALA A 238 11.59 5.21 -8.43
CA ALA A 238 11.25 6.53 -7.91
C ALA A 238 9.74 6.73 -7.70
N PHE A 239 8.90 5.95 -8.35
CA PHE A 239 7.44 6.05 -8.27
C PHE A 239 6.81 4.89 -7.48
N VAL A 240 7.57 4.26 -6.60
CA VAL A 240 7.11 3.24 -5.65
C VAL A 240 7.50 3.65 -4.24
N GLN A 241 6.53 3.70 -3.35
CA GLN A 241 6.75 3.78 -1.90
C GLN A 241 6.30 2.49 -1.23
N LEU A 242 7.23 1.81 -0.57
CA LEU A 242 6.95 0.63 0.23
C LEU A 242 6.75 1.04 1.68
N ALA A 243 5.79 0.46 2.37
CA ALA A 243 5.48 0.78 3.76
C ALA A 243 5.65 -0.44 4.67
N TRP A 244 6.15 -0.22 5.89
CA TRP A 244 6.43 -1.25 6.89
C TRP A 244 6.52 -0.65 8.30
N PRO A 245 6.22 -1.37 9.36
CA PRO A 245 5.61 -2.70 9.47
C PRO A 245 4.09 -2.67 9.39
N TRP A 246 3.43 -3.83 9.61
CA TRP A 246 1.99 -3.91 9.82
C TRP A 246 1.62 -3.33 11.19
N LEU A 247 0.44 -2.71 11.28
CA LEU A 247 0.08 -1.85 12.38
C LEU A 247 -1.14 -2.37 13.15
N ARG A 248 -1.10 -2.18 14.46
CA ARG A 248 -2.28 -2.22 15.31
C ARG A 248 -2.79 -0.80 15.49
N THR A 249 -4.02 -0.58 15.04
CA THR A 249 -4.66 0.73 15.13
C THR A 249 -6.02 0.62 15.80
N SER A 250 -6.65 1.75 16.09
CA SER A 250 -8.05 1.76 16.57
C SER A 250 -9.03 1.17 15.54
N HIS A 251 -8.61 0.98 14.30
CA HIS A 251 -9.46 0.48 13.21
C HIS A 251 -9.17 -0.96 12.83
N SER A 252 -8.09 -1.57 13.35
CA SER A 252 -7.71 -2.94 13.02
C SER A 252 -8.30 -4.00 13.94
N ALA A 253 -9.10 -3.62 14.93
CA ALA A 253 -9.64 -4.55 15.94
C ALA A 253 -10.47 -5.71 15.33
N ASP A 254 -11.12 -5.45 14.19
CA ASP A 254 -11.98 -6.41 13.51
C ASP A 254 -11.23 -7.14 12.35
N LEU A 255 -9.90 -7.08 12.36
CA LEU A 255 -9.05 -7.77 11.39
C LEU A 255 -8.34 -8.96 12.03
N PRO A 256 -7.93 -9.95 11.23
CA PRO A 256 -7.12 -11.06 11.72
C PRO A 256 -5.83 -10.57 12.40
N GLY A 257 -5.59 -11.08 13.62
CA GLY A 257 -4.49 -10.64 14.47
C GLY A 257 -4.57 -9.19 14.93
N ALA A 258 -5.70 -8.51 14.70
CA ALA A 258 -5.88 -7.08 14.92
C ALA A 258 -4.80 -6.24 14.20
N LEU A 259 -4.40 -6.66 13.00
CA LEU A 259 -3.35 -6.04 12.21
C LEU A 259 -3.89 -5.53 10.86
N GLU A 260 -3.47 -4.35 10.47
CA GLU A 260 -3.71 -3.80 9.14
C GLU A 260 -2.40 -3.47 8.41
N ALA A 261 -2.45 -3.54 7.08
CA ALA A 261 -1.36 -3.12 6.23
C ALA A 261 -1.21 -1.58 6.25
N PRO A 262 0.01 -1.03 6.30
CA PRO A 262 0.25 0.40 6.51
C PRO A 262 -0.04 1.31 5.31
N GLU A 263 -0.33 0.75 4.14
CA GLU A 263 -0.47 1.52 2.89
C GLU A 263 -1.66 2.48 2.89
N GLY A 264 -2.78 2.10 3.49
CA GLY A 264 -3.96 2.97 3.61
C GLY A 264 -3.66 4.20 4.48
N LEU A 265 -3.00 3.98 5.62
CA LEU A 265 -2.53 5.05 6.49
C LEU A 265 -1.55 5.97 5.75
N LEU A 266 -0.53 5.40 5.10
CA LEU A 266 0.45 6.18 4.35
C LEU A 266 -0.20 7.01 3.24
N ALA A 267 -1.12 6.43 2.47
CA ALA A 267 -1.84 7.14 1.43
C ALA A 267 -2.68 8.32 1.99
N GLY A 268 -3.32 8.14 3.16
CA GLY A 268 -4.04 9.19 3.86
C GLY A 268 -3.13 10.35 4.27
N LEU A 269 -1.97 10.05 4.85
CA LEU A 269 -0.96 11.07 5.22
C LEU A 269 -0.44 11.83 4.00
N LEU A 270 -0.18 11.13 2.89
CA LEU A 270 0.22 11.76 1.64
C LEU A 270 -0.86 12.70 1.10
N ALA A 271 -2.12 12.30 1.18
CA ALA A 271 -3.24 13.09 0.71
C ALA A 271 -3.44 14.37 1.54
N ILE A 272 -3.44 14.27 2.88
CA ILE A 272 -3.60 15.46 3.73
C ILE A 272 -2.40 16.40 3.61
N ASN A 273 -1.18 15.88 3.51
CA ASN A 273 0.02 16.67 3.32
C ASN A 273 -0.02 17.46 2.00
N ALA A 274 -0.47 16.82 0.93
CA ALA A 274 -0.61 17.49 -0.37
C ALA A 274 -1.57 18.68 -0.32
N LEU A 275 -2.64 18.59 0.48
CA LEU A 275 -3.62 19.65 0.65
C LEU A 275 -3.16 20.75 1.62
N ALA A 276 -2.47 20.38 2.69
CA ALA A 276 -2.14 21.31 3.78
C ALA A 276 -0.78 22.00 3.59
N ARG A 277 0.21 21.31 3.01
CA ARG A 277 1.61 21.76 2.98
C ARG A 277 2.25 21.72 1.60
N GLY A 278 1.60 21.08 0.64
CA GLY A 278 2.14 20.82 -0.69
C GLY A 278 2.72 19.41 -0.85
N THR A 279 2.51 18.85 -2.04
CA THR A 279 2.83 17.44 -2.35
C THR A 279 4.33 17.13 -2.24
N PHE A 280 5.20 18.12 -2.42
CA PHE A 280 6.67 17.99 -2.36
C PHE A 280 7.23 17.96 -0.92
N ARG A 281 6.45 18.37 0.08
CA ARG A 281 6.89 18.37 1.47
C ARG A 281 6.94 16.95 2.01
N SER A 282 8.00 16.65 2.77
CA SER A 282 8.13 15.37 3.46
C SER A 282 7.07 15.20 4.55
N ILE A 283 6.58 13.97 4.68
CA ILE A 283 5.71 13.53 5.78
C ILE A 283 6.48 12.78 6.88
N ALA A 284 7.78 12.63 6.75
CA ALA A 284 8.60 12.06 7.82
C ALA A 284 8.47 12.91 9.10
N GLY A 285 8.49 12.25 10.25
CA GLY A 285 8.27 12.87 11.56
C GLY A 285 6.80 13.10 11.92
N THR A 286 5.83 12.70 11.07
CA THR A 286 4.40 12.83 11.37
C THR A 286 4.03 11.87 12.52
N PRO A 287 3.44 12.37 13.63
CA PRO A 287 2.94 11.53 14.70
C PRO A 287 1.68 10.78 14.28
N LEU A 288 1.54 9.55 14.78
CA LEU A 288 0.49 8.59 14.41
C LEU A 288 -0.32 8.20 15.65
N ALA A 289 -1.22 9.06 16.06
CA ALA A 289 -1.98 8.88 17.32
C ALA A 289 -2.87 7.63 17.34
N ALA A 290 -3.32 7.16 16.19
CA ALA A 290 -4.17 5.98 16.08
C ALA A 290 -3.40 4.65 16.18
N VAL A 291 -2.05 4.67 16.09
CA VAL A 291 -1.21 3.48 16.13
C VAL A 291 -0.88 3.12 17.57
N SER A 292 -1.17 1.90 17.96
CA SER A 292 -0.90 1.35 19.30
C SER A 292 0.17 0.26 19.33
N GLY A 293 0.50 -0.31 18.16
CA GLY A 293 1.50 -1.37 18.05
C GLY A 293 1.85 -1.68 16.60
N SER A 294 2.82 -2.55 16.42
CA SER A 294 3.23 -3.04 15.09
C SER A 294 3.71 -4.48 15.13
N GLU A 295 3.71 -5.11 13.96
CA GLU A 295 4.31 -6.43 13.76
C GLU A 295 5.15 -6.45 12.47
N PRO A 296 6.45 -6.78 12.57
CA PRO A 296 7.19 -6.89 13.83
C PRO A 296 7.34 -5.54 14.54
N LEU A 297 7.66 -5.60 15.83
CA LEU A 297 8.06 -4.40 16.56
C LEU A 297 9.48 -4.01 16.10
N LEU A 298 9.62 -2.83 15.54
CA LEU A 298 10.91 -2.31 15.10
C LEU A 298 11.56 -1.51 16.24
N ALA A 299 12.79 -1.87 16.59
CA ALA A 299 13.62 -1.03 17.44
C ALA A 299 14.21 0.09 16.58
N TRP A 300 13.96 1.35 16.97
CA TRP A 300 14.53 2.52 16.32
C TRP A 300 15.62 3.12 17.21
N SER A 301 16.84 3.17 16.72
CA SER A 301 17.98 3.70 17.46
C SER A 301 18.44 5.10 16.99
N GLY A 302 18.03 5.50 15.79
CA GLY A 302 18.52 6.72 15.16
C GLY A 302 20.00 6.64 14.71
N ILE A 303 20.60 5.44 14.75
CA ILE A 303 21.96 5.19 14.32
C ILE A 303 21.95 4.60 12.91
N ALA A 304 22.44 5.35 11.92
CA ALA A 304 22.34 5.03 10.49
C ALA A 304 22.98 3.68 10.06
N THR A 305 23.61 2.96 10.96
CA THR A 305 24.26 1.66 10.71
C THR A 305 23.39 0.46 11.08
N THR A 306 22.27 0.67 11.80
CA THR A 306 21.41 -0.46 12.16
C THR A 306 20.61 -0.98 10.98
N PRO A 307 20.19 -2.26 10.98
CA PRO A 307 19.34 -2.82 9.92
C PRO A 307 18.04 -2.02 9.69
N SER A 308 17.40 -1.54 10.75
CA SER A 308 16.18 -0.73 10.65
C SER A 308 16.44 0.62 9.99
N ASP A 309 17.55 1.28 10.30
CA ASP A 309 17.91 2.56 9.71
C ASP A 309 18.26 2.42 8.22
N ARG A 310 18.93 1.34 7.82
CA ARG A 310 19.18 1.02 6.40
C ARG A 310 17.87 0.77 5.66
N LEU A 311 16.93 0.07 6.28
CA LEU A 311 15.60 -0.14 5.71
C LEU A 311 14.89 1.19 5.46
N ALA A 312 14.97 2.14 6.39
CA ALA A 312 14.36 3.47 6.29
C ALA A 312 14.91 4.33 5.13
N GLN A 313 16.00 3.93 4.49
CA GLN A 313 16.51 4.60 3.28
C GLN A 313 15.72 4.23 2.01
N ARG A 314 14.96 3.13 2.02
CA ARG A 314 14.28 2.57 0.85
C ARG A 314 12.81 2.23 1.10
N VAL A 315 12.38 2.26 2.36
CA VAL A 315 11.03 1.88 2.82
C VAL A 315 10.53 2.96 3.77
N CYS A 316 9.26 3.32 3.67
CA CYS A 316 8.58 4.18 4.63
C CYS A 316 8.36 3.40 5.92
N VAL A 317 9.19 3.68 6.94
CA VAL A 317 9.20 2.94 8.19
C VAL A 317 8.39 3.66 9.24
N ILE A 318 7.52 2.91 9.91
CA ILE A 318 6.73 3.37 11.06
C ILE A 318 7.29 2.64 12.30
N ALA A 319 7.67 3.40 13.31
CA ALA A 319 8.23 2.83 14.53
C ALA A 319 7.95 3.73 15.74
N PRO A 320 8.07 3.19 16.96
CA PRO A 320 7.93 3.98 18.18
C PRO A 320 9.06 5.01 18.33
N SER A 321 8.72 6.13 18.93
CA SER A 321 9.64 7.19 19.32
C SER A 321 9.33 7.61 20.77
N PRO A 322 10.17 8.45 21.41
CA PRO A 322 9.88 8.96 22.74
C PRO A 322 8.56 9.73 22.87
N VAL A 323 8.03 10.22 21.75
CA VAL A 323 6.77 10.99 21.71
C VAL A 323 5.58 10.18 21.19
N GLY A 324 5.73 8.86 21.02
CA GLY A 324 4.73 7.97 20.47
C GLY A 324 5.12 7.41 19.09
N TRP A 325 4.16 6.85 18.38
CA TRP A 325 4.39 6.30 17.05
C TRP A 325 4.58 7.41 16.02
N VAL A 326 5.57 7.26 15.14
CA VAL A 326 5.86 8.22 14.07
C VAL A 326 6.21 7.52 12.77
N LEU A 327 5.97 8.21 11.65
CA LEU A 327 6.55 7.83 10.37
C LEU A 327 8.00 8.35 10.32
N HIS A 328 8.98 7.46 10.40
CA HIS A 328 10.39 7.83 10.42
C HIS A 328 10.96 8.23 9.07
N SER A 329 10.44 7.68 7.98
CA SER A 329 10.95 7.92 6.64
C SER A 329 9.84 8.13 5.61
N ASP A 330 10.07 9.06 4.70
CA ASP A 330 9.24 9.35 3.53
C ASP A 330 10.13 9.22 2.29
N VAL A 331 10.30 7.99 1.84
CA VAL A 331 11.28 7.63 0.80
C VAL A 331 10.63 6.78 -0.28
N THR A 332 11.23 6.81 -1.47
CA THR A 332 10.90 5.89 -2.54
C THR A 332 11.74 4.61 -2.46
N ALA A 333 11.36 3.59 -3.20
CA ALA A 333 12.13 2.37 -3.33
C ALA A 333 13.33 2.51 -4.30
N SER A 334 13.64 3.70 -4.83
CA SER A 334 14.76 3.94 -5.75
C SER A 334 16.12 3.83 -5.06
N ALA A 335 17.10 3.26 -5.78
CA ALA A 335 18.49 3.26 -5.34
C ALA A 335 19.19 4.61 -5.57
N ASP A 336 18.69 5.41 -6.52
CA ASP A 336 19.22 6.71 -6.86
C ASP A 336 18.92 7.72 -5.74
N GLU A 337 19.97 8.35 -5.20
CA GLU A 337 19.85 9.35 -4.15
C GLU A 337 19.03 10.57 -4.54
N ALA A 338 19.08 10.97 -5.79
CA ALA A 338 18.29 12.10 -6.31
C ALA A 338 16.78 11.84 -6.25
N TRP A 339 16.38 10.57 -6.35
CA TRP A 339 14.99 10.13 -6.32
C TRP A 339 14.55 9.50 -5.00
N ARG A 340 15.45 9.42 -4.02
CA ARG A 340 15.16 8.78 -2.73
C ARG A 340 14.05 9.47 -1.95
N ALA A 341 14.07 10.79 -1.89
CA ALA A 341 13.05 11.54 -1.16
C ALA A 341 11.68 11.45 -1.86
N GLY A 342 10.65 10.97 -1.13
CA GLY A 342 9.30 10.82 -1.67
C GLY A 342 8.70 12.11 -2.20
N GLY A 343 9.06 13.26 -1.60
CA GLY A 343 8.65 14.58 -2.04
C GLY A 343 9.08 14.92 -3.47
N VAL A 344 10.27 14.48 -3.90
CA VAL A 344 10.78 14.69 -5.27
C VAL A 344 9.90 13.95 -6.28
N SER A 345 9.63 12.69 -6.03
CA SER A 345 8.78 11.86 -6.90
C SER A 345 7.36 12.45 -7.02
N ARG A 346 6.77 12.90 -5.90
CA ARG A 346 5.45 13.52 -5.89
C ARG A 346 5.42 14.88 -6.63
N LEU A 347 6.49 15.66 -6.51
CA LEU A 347 6.64 16.90 -7.28
C LEU A 347 6.68 16.60 -8.79
N MET A 348 7.51 15.63 -9.20
CA MET A 348 7.58 15.23 -10.60
C MET A 348 6.24 14.70 -11.12
N GLY A 349 5.52 13.91 -10.33
CA GLY A 349 4.16 13.49 -10.68
C GLY A 349 3.20 14.66 -10.89
N ALA A 350 3.29 15.71 -10.06
CA ALA A 350 2.48 16.91 -10.22
C ALA A 350 2.85 17.69 -11.49
N LEU A 351 4.15 17.83 -11.78
CA LEU A 351 4.64 18.48 -13.00
C LEU A 351 4.22 17.72 -14.26
N LEU A 352 4.36 16.40 -14.27
CA LEU A 352 3.94 15.56 -15.39
C LEU A 352 2.44 15.67 -15.68
N ARG A 353 1.60 15.67 -14.65
CA ARG A 353 0.14 15.88 -14.81
C ARG A 353 -0.18 17.25 -15.37
N ALA A 354 0.47 18.29 -14.89
CA ALA A 354 0.27 19.64 -15.37
C ALA A 354 0.73 19.81 -16.82
N ALA A 355 1.88 19.24 -17.17
CA ALA A 355 2.39 19.23 -18.55
C ALA A 355 1.45 18.47 -19.49
N ARG A 356 0.93 17.31 -19.06
CA ARG A 356 -0.07 16.55 -19.84
C ARG A 356 -1.31 17.40 -20.11
N ARG A 357 -1.89 18.04 -19.08
CA ARG A 357 -3.06 18.93 -19.24
C ARG A 357 -2.78 20.09 -20.19
N ALA A 358 -1.61 20.72 -20.08
CA ALA A 358 -1.19 21.77 -21.02
C ALA A 358 -1.09 21.24 -22.45
N GLY A 359 -0.56 20.02 -22.64
CA GLY A 359 -0.50 19.35 -23.94
C GLY A 359 -1.87 19.01 -24.51
N GLU A 360 -2.79 18.53 -23.67
CA GLU A 360 -4.18 18.19 -24.09
C GLU A 360 -4.93 19.41 -24.64
N THR A 361 -4.73 20.58 -24.06
CA THR A 361 -5.32 21.84 -24.59
C THR A 361 -4.75 22.28 -25.92
N ALA A 362 -3.61 21.74 -26.31
CA ALA A 362 -2.86 22.10 -27.52
C ALA A 362 -2.97 21.06 -28.67
N LEU A 363 -3.67 19.93 -28.43
CA LEU A 363 -3.67 18.76 -29.36
C LEU A 363 -4.13 19.07 -30.78
N PHE A 364 -5.03 20.05 -30.95
CA PHE A 364 -5.61 20.38 -32.27
C PHE A 364 -5.11 21.71 -32.84
N GLU A 365 -4.04 22.26 -32.26
CA GLU A 365 -3.48 23.52 -32.75
C GLU A 365 -2.33 23.26 -33.74
N ALA A 366 -2.17 24.18 -34.69
CA ALA A 366 -1.08 24.13 -35.64
C ALA A 366 0.27 24.26 -34.92
N SER A 367 1.18 23.32 -35.18
CA SER A 367 2.55 23.38 -34.65
C SER A 367 3.29 24.59 -35.22
N GLY A 368 3.70 25.49 -34.34
CA GLY A 368 4.40 26.70 -34.70
C GLY A 368 4.89 27.52 -33.52
N ALA A 369 5.64 28.55 -33.77
CA ALA A 369 6.27 29.37 -32.73
C ALA A 369 5.27 29.95 -31.71
N ALA A 370 4.06 30.30 -32.14
CA ALA A 370 3.02 30.83 -31.24
C ALA A 370 2.54 29.77 -30.21
N LEU A 371 2.35 28.53 -30.67
CA LEU A 371 2.00 27.41 -29.79
C LEU A 371 3.13 27.11 -28.80
N TRP A 372 4.37 27.00 -29.30
CA TRP A 372 5.53 26.71 -28.47
C TRP A 372 5.75 27.77 -27.38
N GLN A 373 5.67 29.05 -27.72
CA GLN A 373 5.74 30.15 -26.73
C GLN A 373 4.61 30.13 -25.72
N ARG A 374 3.42 29.67 -26.11
CA ARG A 374 2.31 29.53 -25.17
C ARG A 374 2.54 28.40 -24.19
N ILE A 375 2.99 27.22 -24.66
CA ILE A 375 3.34 26.07 -23.80
C ILE A 375 4.47 26.47 -22.86
N GLU A 376 5.53 27.10 -23.37
CA GLU A 376 6.66 27.57 -22.57
C GLU A 376 6.23 28.53 -21.47
N ARG A 377 5.39 29.52 -21.80
CA ARG A 377 4.82 30.44 -20.78
C ARG A 377 3.94 29.72 -19.76
N THR A 378 3.09 28.81 -20.19
CA THR A 378 2.20 28.08 -19.29
C THR A 378 2.99 27.24 -18.29
N LEU A 379 4.00 26.49 -18.78
CA LEU A 379 4.87 25.69 -17.91
C LEU A 379 5.78 26.59 -17.05
N GLY A 380 6.28 27.70 -17.58
CA GLY A 380 7.07 28.69 -16.83
C GLY A 380 6.29 29.28 -15.66
N HIS A 381 5.02 29.67 -15.89
CA HIS A 381 4.14 30.16 -14.80
C HIS A 381 3.90 29.09 -13.73
N LEU A 382 3.69 27.85 -14.12
CA LEU A 382 3.53 26.74 -13.21
C LEU A 382 4.79 26.54 -12.34
N LEU A 383 5.96 26.46 -12.97
CA LEU A 383 7.23 26.29 -12.28
C LEU A 383 7.55 27.46 -11.35
N THR A 384 7.22 28.69 -11.78
CA THR A 384 7.34 29.88 -10.92
C THR A 384 6.45 29.76 -9.69
N ALA A 385 5.24 29.21 -9.82
CA ALA A 385 4.37 28.98 -8.65
C ALA A 385 4.99 27.93 -7.71
N PHE A 386 5.52 26.83 -8.22
CA PHE A 386 6.23 25.83 -7.41
C PHE A 386 7.48 26.40 -6.73
N TRP A 387 8.23 27.25 -7.43
CA TRP A 387 9.40 27.93 -6.86
C TRP A 387 8.99 28.86 -5.69
N ARG A 388 7.93 29.66 -5.85
CA ARG A 388 7.41 30.54 -4.78
C ARG A 388 6.99 29.78 -3.53
N GLU A 389 6.45 28.58 -3.71
CA GLU A 389 6.08 27.67 -2.60
C GLU A 389 7.31 26.93 -2.00
N GLY A 390 8.51 27.16 -2.55
CA GLY A 390 9.75 26.56 -2.08
C GLY A 390 9.94 25.09 -2.51
N ALA A 391 9.28 24.67 -3.59
CA ALA A 391 9.45 23.33 -4.15
C ALA A 391 10.71 23.21 -5.03
N LEU A 392 11.19 24.33 -5.56
CA LEU A 392 12.38 24.40 -6.40
C LEU A 392 13.41 25.31 -5.73
N GLY A 393 14.68 24.88 -5.76
CA GLY A 393 15.81 25.66 -5.25
C GLY A 393 16.21 26.76 -6.24
N GLY A 394 16.94 27.79 -5.78
CA GLY A 394 17.43 28.93 -6.56
C GLY A 394 17.00 30.25 -5.96
N ALA A 395 17.85 31.26 -6.07
CA ALA A 395 17.55 32.62 -5.55
C ALA A 395 16.54 33.36 -6.46
N SER A 396 16.46 32.99 -7.72
CA SER A 396 15.49 33.51 -8.69
C SER A 396 14.86 32.40 -9.52
N PRO A 397 13.72 32.62 -10.18
CA PRO A 397 13.13 31.64 -11.10
C PRO A 397 14.10 31.18 -12.18
N GLU A 398 14.91 32.10 -12.73
CA GLU A 398 15.87 31.83 -13.79
C GLU A 398 17.01 30.90 -13.36
N GLU A 399 17.34 30.91 -12.06
CA GLU A 399 18.31 29.95 -11.46
C GLU A 399 17.65 28.62 -11.12
N ALA A 400 16.35 28.64 -10.78
CA ALA A 400 15.63 27.47 -10.30
C ALA A 400 15.23 26.50 -11.42
N PHE A 401 14.88 27.00 -12.60
CA PHE A 401 14.43 26.19 -13.73
C PHE A 401 14.59 26.90 -15.06
N SER A 402 14.56 26.14 -16.12
CA SER A 402 14.41 26.65 -17.50
C SER A 402 13.37 25.83 -18.24
N VAL A 403 12.57 26.47 -19.06
CA VAL A 403 11.61 25.82 -19.96
C VAL A 403 12.01 26.16 -21.39
N ARG A 404 12.13 25.14 -22.22
CA ARG A 404 12.42 25.31 -23.63
C ARG A 404 11.47 24.46 -24.44
N CYS A 405 10.80 25.10 -25.40
CA CYS A 405 9.91 24.43 -26.34
C CYS A 405 10.30 24.86 -27.75
N ASP A 406 10.92 23.97 -28.48
CA ASP A 406 11.37 24.20 -29.85
C ASP A 406 11.09 22.98 -30.73
N ARG A 407 11.54 23.04 -31.97
CA ARG A 407 11.31 22.00 -32.98
C ARG A 407 12.37 20.89 -32.96
N SER A 408 13.18 20.75 -31.91
CA SER A 408 14.26 19.76 -31.88
C SER A 408 13.76 18.31 -31.92
#